data_fee8108043929a5a736daa005dbdb008
#
_entry.id   fee8108043929a5a736daa005dbdb008
#
_cell.length_a   1.000
_cell.length_b   1.000
_cell.length_c   1.000
_cell.angle_alpha   90.00
_cell.angle_beta   90.00
_cell.angle_gamma   90.00
#
_symmetry.space_group_name_H-M   'P 1'
#
loop_
_entity.id
_entity.type
_entity.pdbx_description
1 polymer ?
#
loop_
_entity_poly.entity_id
_entity_poly.type
_entity_poly.pdbx_seq_one_letter_code
_entity_poly.pdbx_strand_id
1 'polypeptide(L)'
;MIENRDALALMEYHDRPNTLHYVDPPYVHSTRSTKVRHNATGKSYRYEMDDNQHKELAALLKRLRGMVVLSGYPCPLYDELYITWHRVDRHAYADGSRERIECLWLNSAALEGLAQLDFFQASNASPSPSFQTTVAQY
;
A
#
# COMPACT_ATOMS: atom_id res chain seq x y z
N MET A 1 16.74 2.33 8.02
CA MET A 1 17.70 1.40 7.35
C MET A 1 17.26 1.24 5.91
N ILE A 2 18.10 1.58 4.95
CA ILE A 2 17.82 1.36 3.53
C ILE A 2 18.42 -0.01 3.20
N GLU A 3 17.57 -1.02 3.06
CA GLU A 3 17.98 -2.35 2.64
C GLU A 3 17.78 -2.50 1.14
N ASN A 4 18.84 -2.87 0.44
CA ASN A 4 18.81 -3.11 -1.01
C ASN A 4 18.42 -4.57 -1.30
N ARG A 5 17.35 -5.03 -0.66
CA ARG A 5 16.74 -6.35 -0.89
C ARG A 5 15.46 -6.20 -1.70
N ASP A 6 15.09 -7.27 -2.38
CA ASP A 6 13.77 -7.38 -2.97
C ASP A 6 12.70 -7.06 -1.91
N ALA A 7 11.83 -6.10 -2.21
CA ALA A 7 10.80 -5.63 -1.28
C ALA A 7 9.87 -6.75 -0.80
N LEU A 8 9.60 -7.74 -1.65
CA LEU A 8 8.78 -8.90 -1.30
C LEU A 8 9.47 -9.75 -0.23
N ALA A 9 10.75 -10.06 -0.42
CA ALA A 9 11.53 -10.82 0.54
C ALA A 9 11.70 -10.08 1.87
N LEU A 10 11.83 -8.76 1.83
CA LEU A 10 11.94 -7.91 3.01
C LEU A 10 10.64 -7.94 3.84
N MET A 11 9.50 -7.83 3.19
CA MET A 11 8.20 -7.92 3.87
C MET A 11 8.00 -9.28 4.53
N GLU A 12 8.32 -10.37 3.85
CA GLU A 12 8.24 -11.72 4.44
C GLU A 12 9.18 -11.87 5.65
N TYR A 13 10.38 -11.36 5.54
CA TYR A 13 11.37 -11.46 6.62
C TYR A 13 10.94 -10.75 7.91
N HIS A 14 10.31 -9.57 7.77
CA HIS A 14 9.86 -8.77 8.91
C HIS A 14 8.41 -9.08 9.34
N ASP A 15 7.73 -9.99 8.67
CA ASP A 15 6.33 -10.26 8.95
C ASP A 15 6.12 -10.92 10.31
N ARG A 16 5.38 -10.23 11.16
CA ARG A 16 4.91 -10.68 12.49
C ARG A 16 3.48 -10.18 12.69
N PRO A 17 2.70 -10.78 13.58
CA PRO A 17 1.33 -10.31 13.85
C PRO A 17 1.23 -8.83 14.26
N ASN A 18 2.28 -8.28 14.87
CA ASN A 18 2.37 -6.88 15.29
C ASN A 18 3.14 -5.98 14.30
N THR A 19 3.49 -6.47 13.13
CA THR A 19 4.12 -5.68 12.07
C THR A 19 3.05 -4.94 11.27
N LEU A 20 3.29 -3.66 11.03
CA LEU A 20 2.52 -2.88 10.06
C LEU A 20 3.34 -2.69 8.78
N HIS A 21 2.84 -3.25 7.69
CA HIS A 21 3.40 -3.05 6.35
C HIS A 21 2.63 -1.93 5.64
N TYR A 22 3.29 -0.81 5.41
CA TYR A 22 2.78 0.22 4.52
C TYR A 22 3.41 0.03 3.14
N VAL A 23 2.58 -0.21 2.14
CA VAL A 23 3.01 -0.62 0.79
C VAL A 23 2.57 0.43 -0.22
N ASP A 24 3.54 1.03 -0.89
CA ASP A 24 3.32 2.07 -1.92
C ASP A 24 4.00 1.64 -3.23
N PRO A 25 3.39 0.73 -4.01
CA PRO A 25 3.97 0.23 -5.25
C PRO A 25 3.84 1.25 -6.38
N PRO A 26 4.64 1.11 -7.46
CA PRO A 26 4.42 1.85 -8.68
C PRO A 26 2.99 1.69 -9.19
N TYR A 27 2.42 2.74 -9.74
CA TYR A 27 1.03 2.70 -10.21
C TYR A 27 0.82 1.70 -11.34
N VAL A 28 -0.36 1.08 -11.36
CA VAL A 28 -0.79 0.22 -12.46
C VAL A 28 -0.85 1.03 -13.76
N HIS A 29 -0.33 0.48 -14.85
CA HIS A 29 -0.21 1.20 -16.13
C HIS A 29 -1.53 1.78 -16.65
N SER A 30 -2.64 1.10 -16.43
CA SER A 30 -3.98 1.55 -16.81
C SER A 30 -4.42 2.85 -16.11
N THR A 31 -3.78 3.22 -15.00
CA THR A 31 -4.11 4.44 -14.25
C THR A 31 -3.23 5.63 -14.61
N ARG A 32 -2.16 5.40 -15.38
CA ARG A 32 -1.29 6.47 -15.85
C ARG A 32 -1.97 7.21 -16.99
N SER A 33 -2.10 8.52 -16.86
CA SER A 33 -2.43 9.36 -18.01
C SER A 33 -1.36 9.15 -19.08
N THR A 34 -1.77 8.90 -20.30
CA THR A 34 -0.93 8.62 -21.49
C THR A 34 0.02 9.77 -21.91
N LYS A 35 0.11 10.83 -21.14
CA LYS A 35 1.14 11.84 -21.32
C LYS A 35 2.45 11.36 -20.70
N VAL A 36 3.10 10.44 -21.39
CA VAL A 36 4.53 10.23 -21.21
C VAL A 36 5.21 11.56 -21.55
N ARG A 37 5.55 12.34 -20.55
CA ARG A 37 6.56 13.36 -20.73
C ARG A 37 7.84 12.59 -20.98
N HIS A 38 8.24 12.48 -22.23
CA HIS A 38 9.61 12.22 -22.57
C HIS A 38 10.44 13.38 -22.04
N ASN A 39 10.88 13.26 -20.79
CA ASN A 39 11.97 14.11 -20.34
C ASN A 39 13.16 13.77 -21.22
N ALA A 40 13.75 14.78 -21.84
CA ALA A 40 14.86 14.71 -22.79
C ALA A 40 16.13 14.01 -22.27
N THR A 41 16.11 13.43 -21.08
CA THR A 41 17.22 12.74 -20.41
C THR A 41 17.14 11.22 -20.44
N GLY A 42 16.16 10.61 -21.10
CA GLY A 42 16.09 9.16 -21.32
C GLY A 42 16.13 8.27 -20.06
N LYS A 43 16.00 8.85 -18.88
CA LYS A 43 15.85 8.10 -17.63
C LYS A 43 14.39 7.73 -17.45
N SER A 44 13.98 6.63 -18.04
CA SER A 44 12.78 5.92 -17.61
C SER A 44 12.94 5.57 -16.12
N TYR A 45 11.93 5.80 -15.31
CA TYR A 45 11.89 5.30 -13.94
C TYR A 45 12.17 3.81 -13.97
N ARG A 46 13.25 3.37 -13.34
CA ARG A 46 13.82 2.01 -13.43
C ARG A 46 12.92 0.91 -12.84
N TYR A 47 11.78 1.24 -12.24
CA TYR A 47 10.94 0.29 -11.52
C TYR A 47 9.48 0.50 -11.89
N GLU A 48 9.11 0.02 -13.08
CA GLU A 48 7.70 -0.14 -13.44
C GLU A 48 7.29 -1.58 -13.14
N MET A 49 6.12 -1.76 -12.54
CA MET A 49 5.52 -3.06 -12.32
C MET A 49 4.48 -3.34 -13.41
N ASP A 50 4.55 -4.52 -14.01
CA ASP A 50 3.50 -5.01 -14.88
C ASP A 50 2.35 -5.65 -14.09
N ASP A 51 1.27 -6.02 -14.77
CA ASP A 51 0.11 -6.61 -14.12
C ASP A 51 0.42 -7.92 -13.40
N ASN A 52 1.35 -8.73 -13.93
CA ASN A 52 1.77 -9.98 -13.28
C ASN A 52 2.52 -9.72 -11.98
N GLN A 53 3.38 -8.70 -11.95
CA GLN A 53 4.08 -8.29 -10.73
C GLN A 53 3.11 -7.74 -9.69
N HIS A 54 2.07 -7.00 -10.09
CA HIS A 54 1.00 -6.57 -9.19
C HIS A 54 0.21 -7.76 -8.61
N LYS A 55 -0.02 -8.80 -9.41
CA LYS A 55 -0.66 -10.05 -8.94
C LYS A 55 0.24 -10.82 -7.97
N GLU A 56 1.54 -10.90 -8.23
CA GLU A 56 2.52 -11.50 -7.31
C GLU A 56 2.58 -10.75 -5.99
N LEU A 57 2.61 -9.43 -6.04
CA LEU A 57 2.52 -8.59 -4.84
C LEU A 57 1.24 -8.88 -4.05
N ALA A 58 0.10 -8.90 -4.70
CA ALA A 58 -1.18 -9.19 -4.04
C ALA A 58 -1.18 -10.59 -3.39
N ALA A 59 -0.65 -11.59 -4.06
CA ALA A 59 -0.54 -12.95 -3.52
C ALA A 59 0.33 -12.97 -2.24
N LEU A 60 1.43 -12.23 -2.23
CA LEU A 60 2.26 -12.10 -1.04
C LEU A 60 1.51 -11.37 0.09
N LEU A 61 0.94 -10.20 -0.19
CA LEU A 61 0.27 -9.39 0.83
C LEU A 61 -0.87 -10.15 1.53
N LYS A 62 -1.55 -11.03 0.79
CA LYS A 62 -2.61 -11.90 1.35
C LYS A 62 -2.08 -13.00 2.27
N ARG A 63 -0.79 -13.37 2.16
CA ARG A 63 -0.16 -14.37 3.03
C ARG A 63 0.44 -13.78 4.29
N LEU A 64 0.67 -12.47 4.34
CA LEU A 64 1.27 -11.82 5.50
C LEU A 64 0.35 -11.93 6.72
N ARG A 65 0.96 -12.17 7.89
CA ARG A 65 0.27 -12.25 9.17
C ARG A 65 0.07 -10.89 9.82
N GLY A 66 0.89 -9.92 9.45
CA GLY A 66 0.85 -8.56 9.96
C GLY A 66 -0.27 -7.72 9.35
N MET A 67 -0.34 -6.50 9.81
CA MET A 67 -1.25 -5.48 9.27
C MET A 67 -0.69 -4.96 7.96
N VAL A 68 -1.54 -4.83 6.94
CA VAL A 68 -1.15 -4.30 5.63
C VAL A 68 -2.04 -3.13 5.25
N VAL A 69 -1.41 -2.03 4.89
CA VAL A 69 -2.04 -0.86 4.26
C VAL A 69 -1.37 -0.65 2.92
N LEU A 70 -2.13 -0.83 1.86
CA LEU A 70 -1.70 -0.64 0.47
C LEU A 70 -2.24 0.68 -0.06
N SER A 71 -1.39 1.52 -0.62
CA SER A 71 -1.80 2.76 -1.29
C SER A 71 -1.78 2.61 -2.81
N GLY A 72 -2.70 3.30 -3.48
CA GLY A 72 -2.77 3.29 -4.93
C GLY A 72 -3.95 4.06 -5.48
N TYR A 73 -4.17 3.92 -6.77
CA TYR A 73 -5.35 4.47 -7.45
C TYR A 73 -6.37 3.39 -7.76
N PRO A 74 -7.68 3.75 -7.82
CA PRO A 74 -8.70 2.81 -8.22
C PRO A 74 -8.45 2.35 -9.66
N CYS A 75 -8.45 1.06 -9.87
CA CYS A 75 -8.34 0.44 -11.17
C CYS A 75 -8.98 -0.96 -11.16
N PRO A 76 -9.44 -1.46 -12.32
CA PRO A 76 -10.10 -2.77 -12.38
C PRO A 76 -9.27 -3.90 -11.81
N LEU A 77 -7.95 -3.89 -12.01
CA LEU A 77 -7.06 -4.93 -11.48
C LEU A 77 -7.07 -4.94 -9.95
N TYR A 78 -6.95 -3.79 -9.31
CA TYR A 78 -6.95 -3.69 -7.85
C TYR A 78 -8.34 -3.93 -7.24
N ASP A 79 -9.39 -3.50 -7.92
CA ASP A 79 -10.76 -3.78 -7.51
C ASP A 79 -11.02 -5.29 -7.42
N GLU A 80 -10.44 -6.06 -8.33
CA GLU A 80 -10.52 -7.52 -8.32
C GLU A 80 -9.59 -8.15 -7.27
N LEU A 81 -8.31 -7.75 -7.27
CA LEU A 81 -7.29 -8.36 -6.39
C LEU A 81 -7.59 -8.14 -4.91
N TYR A 82 -8.11 -6.99 -4.54
CA TYR A 82 -8.35 -6.58 -3.15
C TYR A 82 -9.83 -6.46 -2.79
N ILE A 83 -10.69 -7.16 -3.50
CA ILE A 83 -12.15 -7.09 -3.33
C ILE A 83 -12.63 -7.38 -1.90
N THR A 84 -11.91 -8.22 -1.16
CA THR A 84 -12.24 -8.58 0.23
C THR A 84 -11.60 -7.65 1.26
N TRP A 85 -10.76 -6.73 0.82
CA TRP A 85 -10.09 -5.79 1.69
C TRP A 85 -10.96 -4.55 1.92
N HIS A 86 -10.78 -3.91 3.07
CA HIS A 86 -11.43 -2.64 3.35
C HIS A 86 -10.77 -1.52 2.54
N ARG A 87 -11.58 -0.79 1.77
CA ARG A 87 -11.10 0.32 0.94
C ARG A 87 -11.53 1.66 1.54
N VAL A 88 -10.56 2.57 1.62
CA VAL A 88 -10.80 3.97 1.99
C VAL A 88 -10.38 4.85 0.82
N ASP A 89 -11.29 5.69 0.35
CA ASP A 89 -11.05 6.63 -0.74
C ASP A 89 -10.76 8.02 -0.16
N ARG A 90 -9.76 8.67 -0.71
CA ARG A 90 -9.40 10.04 -0.40
C ARG A 90 -9.35 10.87 -1.67
N HIS A 91 -10.08 11.97 -1.67
CA HIS A 91 -9.98 12.96 -2.72
C HIS A 91 -8.70 13.78 -2.54
N ALA A 92 -7.86 13.80 -3.56
CA ALA A 92 -6.64 14.58 -3.61
C ALA A 92 -6.63 15.44 -4.87
N TYR A 93 -6.01 16.61 -4.79
CA TYR A 93 -5.82 17.47 -5.95
C TYR A 93 -4.40 17.29 -6.47
N ALA A 94 -4.28 16.85 -7.73
CA ALA A 94 -3.00 16.84 -8.43
C ALA A 94 -2.69 18.22 -9.01
N ASP A 95 -1.42 18.42 -9.39
CA ASP A 95 -0.99 19.62 -10.10
C ASP A 95 -1.90 19.92 -11.29
N GLY A 96 -2.41 21.16 -11.39
CA GLY A 96 -3.35 21.58 -12.43
C GLY A 96 -4.83 21.44 -12.06
N SER A 97 -5.18 21.35 -10.76
CA SER A 97 -6.56 21.33 -10.25
C SER A 97 -7.39 20.11 -10.70
N ARG A 98 -6.75 19.01 -11.11
CA ARG A 98 -7.45 17.77 -11.40
C ARG A 98 -7.67 16.98 -10.13
N GLU A 99 -8.92 16.71 -9.83
CA GLU A 99 -9.29 15.81 -8.77
C GLU A 99 -8.79 14.40 -9.07
N ARG A 100 -8.11 13.78 -8.09
CA ARG A 100 -7.74 12.38 -8.13
C ARG A 100 -8.27 11.69 -6.88
N ILE A 101 -8.66 10.44 -7.04
CA ILE A 101 -9.03 9.59 -5.92
C ILE A 101 -7.82 8.72 -5.60
N GLU A 102 -7.28 8.87 -4.39
CA GLU A 102 -6.28 7.98 -3.84
C GLU A 102 -6.99 6.96 -2.94
N CYS A 103 -6.60 5.71 -3.04
CA CYS A 103 -7.19 4.63 -2.27
C CYS A 103 -6.19 4.01 -1.32
N LEU A 104 -6.69 3.65 -0.15
CA LEU A 104 -6.01 2.75 0.76
C LEU A 104 -6.82 1.46 0.85
N TRP A 105 -6.14 0.32 0.74
CA TRP A 105 -6.71 -0.99 0.99
C TRP A 105 -6.09 -1.56 2.26
N LEU A 106 -6.94 -1.95 3.20
CA LEU A 106 -6.54 -2.49 4.49
C LEU A 106 -6.95 -3.95 4.58
N ASN A 107 -6.01 -4.81 4.99
CA ASN A 107 -6.37 -6.19 5.30
C ASN A 107 -7.12 -6.28 6.64
N SER A 108 -7.64 -7.46 6.97
CA SER A 108 -8.42 -7.67 8.20
C SER A 108 -7.63 -7.31 9.46
N ALA A 109 -6.34 -7.65 9.51
CA ALA A 109 -5.48 -7.35 10.66
C ALA A 109 -5.31 -5.83 10.86
N ALA A 110 -5.14 -5.06 9.77
CA ALA A 110 -5.06 -3.60 9.84
C ALA A 110 -6.39 -2.97 10.31
N LEU A 111 -7.51 -3.48 9.83
CA LEU A 111 -8.82 -3.01 10.22
C LEU A 111 -9.11 -3.29 11.70
N GLU A 112 -8.78 -4.48 12.19
CA GLU A 112 -8.88 -4.85 13.61
C GLU A 112 -7.96 -3.99 14.49
N GLY A 113 -6.74 -3.70 14.03
CA GLY A 113 -5.80 -2.82 14.73
C GLY A 113 -6.34 -1.41 14.91
N LEU A 114 -7.01 -0.84 13.91
CA LEU A 114 -7.68 0.45 14.00
C LEU A 114 -8.84 0.42 15.00
N ALA A 115 -9.66 -0.61 14.97
CA ALA A 115 -10.77 -0.78 15.91
C ALA A 115 -10.28 -0.88 17.37
N GLN A 116 -9.16 -1.54 17.63
CA GLN A 116 -8.53 -1.58 18.94
C GLN A 116 -8.05 -0.20 19.41
N LEU A 117 -7.43 0.59 18.51
CA LEU A 117 -7.02 1.96 18.84
C LEU A 117 -8.20 2.84 19.23
N ASP A 118 -9.30 2.78 18.49
CA ASP A 118 -10.51 3.51 18.81
C ASP A 118 -11.09 3.11 20.17
N PHE A 119 -11.07 1.82 20.48
CA PHE A 119 -11.50 1.32 21.77
C PHE A 119 -10.64 1.84 22.93
N PHE A 120 -9.31 1.83 22.79
CA PHE A 120 -8.38 2.35 23.79
C PHE A 120 -8.53 3.87 23.97
N GLN A 121 -8.72 4.62 22.92
CA GLN A 121 -8.99 6.06 22.99
C GLN A 121 -10.30 6.38 23.71
N ALA A 122 -11.35 5.63 23.44
CA ALA A 122 -12.65 5.80 24.07
C ALA A 122 -12.67 5.45 25.57
N SER A 123 -11.84 4.49 25.98
CA SER A 123 -11.77 4.01 27.38
C SER A 123 -10.78 4.75 28.28
N ASN A 124 -10.01 5.72 27.75
CA ASN A 124 -8.92 6.40 28.47
C ASN A 124 -7.88 5.44 29.09
N ALA A 125 -7.80 4.22 28.61
CA ALA A 125 -6.86 3.21 29.09
C ALA A 125 -5.54 3.32 28.32
N SER A 126 -4.44 3.67 28.99
CA SER A 126 -3.09 3.44 28.47
C SER A 126 -2.61 2.05 28.86
N PRO A 127 -1.70 1.41 28.09
CA PRO A 127 -0.78 1.97 27.12
C PRO A 127 -1.14 1.64 25.66
N SER A 128 -0.64 2.49 24.76
CA SER A 128 -0.68 2.22 23.33
C SER A 128 0.02 0.90 23.00
N PRO A 129 -0.59 0.03 22.19
CA PRO A 129 0.13 -1.15 21.70
C PRO A 129 1.36 -0.70 20.91
N SER A 130 2.53 -1.28 21.22
CA SER A 130 3.73 -1.02 20.45
C SER A 130 3.66 -1.74 19.11
N PHE A 131 3.57 -1.00 18.02
CA PHE A 131 3.63 -1.54 16.67
C PHE A 131 5.04 -1.37 16.10
N GLN A 132 5.53 -2.41 15.46
CA GLN A 132 6.71 -2.29 14.60
C GLN A 132 6.22 -1.90 13.20
N THR A 133 6.67 -0.76 12.72
CA THR A 133 6.27 -0.26 11.39
C THR A 133 7.37 -0.56 10.39
N THR A 134 7.01 -1.24 9.31
CA THR A 134 7.88 -1.45 8.16
C THR A 134 7.29 -0.70 6.98
N VAL A 135 8.07 0.20 6.39
CA VAL A 135 7.70 0.94 5.19
C VAL A 135 8.41 0.31 4.00
N ALA A 136 7.65 -0.29 3.09
CA ALA A 136 8.16 -0.79 1.83
C ALA A 136 7.90 0.26 0.73
N GLN A 137 8.95 0.90 0.28
CA GLN A 137 8.96 1.79 -0.89
C GLN A 137 9.70 1.10 -2.03
N TYR A 138 9.13 1.24 -3.22
CA TYR A 138 9.68 0.68 -4.45
C TYR A 138 10.36 1.74 -5.30
#